data_7efa7c47fcead70e515d03ccacfa9150
#
_entry.id   7efa7c47fcead70e515d03ccacfa9150
#
_cell.length_a   1.000
_cell.length_b   1.000
_cell.length_c   1.000
_cell.angle_alpha   90.00
_cell.angle_beta   90.00
_cell.angle_gamma   90.00
#
_symmetry.space_group_name_H-M   'P 1'
#
loop_
_entity.id
_entity.type
_entity.pdbx_description
1 polymer ?
#
loop_
_entity_poly.entity_id
_entity_poly.type
_entity_poly.pdbx_seq_one_letter_code
_entity_poly.pdbx_strand_id
1 'polypeptide(L)'
;MKKVVAAIDFGTSGTTYAFAFTDKRDNIVTGKWNINDEKNPSELILDDVLNLKKFGNECKEYFGDQSSSEEKFYYFKNIKMELYKNQKEIAADNGGARQPLAFIISKILIKMKQEALKAIRARNPLILETEIEWKVTVPAIWNDQSKDIMRKACENAGIFNKNQQSTFFALEPEAAACDYVMNNPCSNTISPGTTYIVCDIGGGTVDISTHKRIEEDGKIFIEEVYPPIGGNNGSTYINKKFIEDVIVKLFGKDAMNKLIQKIKDPFKRQDIYADYCDFLESIDEFKINISEDKRRKNEAKRINCTVFSEFIDKDKTIEELIYEFNLNCTNNNWKIKRHKEFKIYFPYQIMIDLTKEIIVDKTVKYINKIISNVSQVSTIIYAGSVSSNNYIISLIKKGINKVVNHYLCTYPPVAVVKGAVVFGLNPYIIKRRVSKFTIGIRCNEKWDEKKHGMHPEKKYFDFDDNCYRCKDIFSPIIERDQKISVDEIYSKNYDIKNGKTTITFYKTLYNNITFVDEKIVITSKCQKFGELVFDVGDKYDKNDRDLIIELEMGGTFISANIKYKNERRRAYFDFTTEKG
;
A
#
# COMPACT_ATOMS: atom_id res chain seq x y z
N MET A 1 9.64 -29.31 -6.03
CA MET A 1 9.60 -28.66 -4.70
C MET A 1 10.27 -27.28 -4.84
N LYS A 2 9.77 -26.24 -4.19
CA LYS A 2 10.41 -24.91 -4.20
C LYS A 2 11.70 -24.96 -3.39
N LYS A 3 12.79 -24.48 -3.97
CA LYS A 3 14.13 -24.46 -3.35
C LYS A 3 14.52 -23.08 -2.83
N VAL A 4 13.84 -22.04 -3.33
CA VAL A 4 14.10 -20.66 -2.96
C VAL A 4 12.77 -19.95 -2.71
N VAL A 5 12.73 -19.14 -1.67
CA VAL A 5 11.70 -18.11 -1.49
C VAL A 5 12.34 -16.76 -1.77
N ALA A 6 11.75 -16.00 -2.68
CA ALA A 6 12.16 -14.65 -3.02
C ALA A 6 11.01 -13.67 -2.81
N ALA A 7 11.33 -12.47 -2.37
CA ALA A 7 10.35 -11.41 -2.14
C ALA A 7 10.77 -10.12 -2.83
N ILE A 8 9.79 -9.34 -3.29
CA ILE A 8 9.96 -7.99 -3.81
C ILE A 8 9.11 -7.05 -2.96
N ASP A 9 9.75 -6.03 -2.41
CA ASP A 9 9.08 -4.91 -1.75
C ASP A 9 9.05 -3.72 -2.72
N PHE A 10 7.87 -3.47 -3.30
CA PHE A 10 7.61 -2.31 -4.16
C PHE A 10 7.18 -1.13 -3.29
N GLY A 11 8.13 -0.33 -2.82
CA GLY A 11 7.88 0.85 -2.00
C GLY A 11 7.61 2.12 -2.83
N THR A 12 7.09 3.17 -2.19
CA THR A 12 6.83 4.47 -2.84
C THR A 12 8.12 5.20 -3.20
N SER A 13 9.06 5.25 -2.26
CA SER A 13 10.36 5.93 -2.43
C SER A 13 11.46 4.99 -2.93
N GLY A 14 11.34 3.68 -2.68
CA GLY A 14 12.35 2.72 -3.11
C GLY A 14 11.84 1.29 -3.10
N THR A 15 12.34 0.50 -4.05
CA THR A 15 12.04 -0.91 -4.27
C THR A 15 13.27 -1.75 -3.97
N THR A 16 13.07 -2.95 -3.41
CA THR A 16 14.14 -3.89 -3.12
C THR A 16 13.65 -5.33 -3.24
N TYR A 17 14.59 -6.28 -3.20
CA TYR A 17 14.30 -7.70 -3.13
C TYR A 17 15.06 -8.38 -1.98
N ALA A 18 14.56 -9.52 -1.57
CA ALA A 18 15.26 -10.44 -0.68
C ALA A 18 14.97 -11.88 -1.08
N PHE A 19 15.83 -12.81 -0.68
CA PHE A 19 15.59 -14.23 -0.85
C PHE A 19 16.32 -15.08 0.18
N ALA A 20 15.84 -16.31 0.37
CA ALA A 20 16.53 -17.36 1.13
C ALA A 20 16.33 -18.70 0.44
N PHE A 21 17.32 -19.58 0.58
CA PHE A 21 17.22 -20.98 0.20
C PHE A 21 16.43 -21.74 1.29
N THR A 22 15.59 -22.68 0.88
CA THR A 22 14.73 -23.43 1.81
C THR A 22 15.49 -24.36 2.75
N ASP A 23 16.74 -24.70 2.41
CA ASP A 23 17.70 -25.45 3.24
C ASP A 23 18.54 -24.55 4.17
N LYS A 24 18.52 -23.23 3.97
CA LYS A 24 19.26 -22.21 4.76
C LYS A 24 18.36 -21.04 5.12
N ARG A 25 17.26 -21.34 5.84
CA ARG A 25 16.15 -20.40 6.10
C ARG A 25 16.56 -19.14 6.86
N ASP A 26 17.56 -19.24 7.72
CA ASP A 26 18.04 -18.12 8.56
C ASP A 26 18.96 -17.15 7.78
N ASN A 27 19.40 -17.53 6.60
CA ASN A 27 20.29 -16.71 5.77
C ASN A 27 19.47 -15.96 4.70
N ILE A 28 18.81 -14.88 5.11
CA ILE A 28 18.06 -14.02 4.19
C ILE A 28 19.01 -12.99 3.58
N VAL A 29 19.11 -13.03 2.26
CA VAL A 29 19.93 -12.11 1.47
C VAL A 29 19.05 -10.99 0.94
N THR A 30 19.47 -9.75 1.16
CA THR A 30 18.82 -8.55 0.59
C THR A 30 19.57 -8.02 -0.63
N GLY A 31 18.86 -7.36 -1.53
CA GLY A 31 19.46 -6.60 -2.63
C GLY A 31 20.34 -5.47 -2.09
N LYS A 32 21.50 -5.24 -2.72
CA LYS A 32 22.36 -4.10 -2.47
C LYS A 32 22.56 -3.35 -3.78
N TRP A 33 22.33 -2.05 -3.77
CA TRP A 33 22.40 -1.21 -4.96
C TRP A 33 23.63 -0.32 -4.99
N ASN A 34 24.03 0.20 -3.81
CA ASN A 34 25.28 0.89 -3.54
C ASN A 34 25.83 0.42 -2.19
N ILE A 35 26.98 0.94 -1.76
CA ILE A 35 27.62 0.51 -0.51
C ILE A 35 26.68 0.67 0.71
N ASN A 36 25.81 1.68 0.69
CA ASN A 36 24.91 2.00 1.80
C ASN A 36 23.40 1.94 1.43
N ASP A 37 23.05 1.60 0.18
CA ASP A 37 21.66 1.64 -0.29
C ASP A 37 21.07 0.23 -0.39
N GLU A 38 20.15 -0.06 0.49
CA GLU A 38 19.40 -1.33 0.52
C GLU A 38 18.14 -1.28 -0.37
N LYS A 39 17.72 -0.08 -0.82
CA LYS A 39 16.62 0.13 -1.76
C LYS A 39 17.07 0.98 -2.93
N ASN A 40 16.57 0.67 -4.13
CA ASN A 40 16.74 1.50 -5.31
C ASN A 40 15.48 2.35 -5.49
N PRO A 41 15.58 3.64 -5.84
CA PRO A 41 14.40 4.49 -6.08
C PRO A 41 13.37 3.83 -6.99
N SER A 42 12.08 3.98 -6.66
CA SER A 42 10.96 3.42 -7.43
C SER A 42 10.62 4.32 -8.63
N GLU A 43 11.61 4.54 -9.48
CA GLU A 43 11.55 5.43 -10.65
C GLU A 43 12.08 4.69 -11.87
N LEU A 44 11.57 5.03 -13.04
CA LEU A 44 12.03 4.43 -14.29
C LEU A 44 11.93 5.39 -15.47
N ILE A 45 12.83 5.20 -16.43
CA ILE A 45 12.79 5.84 -17.74
C ILE A 45 12.50 4.78 -18.79
N LEU A 46 11.50 5.04 -19.62
CA LEU A 46 11.18 4.23 -20.79
C LEU A 46 11.60 5.01 -22.06
N ASP A 47 12.01 4.29 -23.09
CA ASP A 47 12.21 4.84 -24.43
C ASP A 47 10.87 5.18 -25.11
N ASP A 48 10.90 5.66 -26.34
CA ASP A 48 9.74 6.06 -27.14
C ASP A 48 8.82 4.88 -27.51
N VAL A 49 9.34 3.65 -27.49
CA VAL A 49 8.59 2.40 -27.71
C VAL A 49 8.27 1.65 -26.41
N LEU A 50 8.43 2.32 -25.26
CA LEU A 50 8.07 1.87 -23.92
C LEU A 50 8.91 0.69 -23.38
N ASN A 51 10.14 0.51 -23.85
CA ASN A 51 11.09 -0.39 -23.21
C ASN A 51 11.79 0.30 -22.03
N LEU A 52 12.16 -0.50 -21.02
CA LEU A 52 12.91 -0.01 -19.88
C LEU A 52 14.33 0.42 -20.30
N LYS A 53 14.64 1.70 -20.14
CA LYS A 53 15.95 2.28 -20.46
C LYS A 53 16.81 2.46 -19.20
N LYS A 54 16.24 3.03 -18.14
CA LYS A 54 16.91 3.28 -16.86
C LYS A 54 15.98 2.96 -15.69
N PHE A 55 16.56 2.59 -14.54
CA PHE A 55 15.83 2.29 -13.33
C PHE A 55 16.56 2.80 -12.09
N GLY A 56 15.80 3.38 -11.15
CA GLY A 56 16.30 3.84 -9.86
C GLY A 56 17.36 4.92 -9.98
N ASN A 57 18.49 4.75 -9.29
CA ASN A 57 19.58 5.75 -9.29
C ASN A 57 20.11 6.07 -10.71
N GLU A 58 20.07 5.11 -11.64
CA GLU A 58 20.48 5.35 -13.02
C GLU A 58 19.61 6.41 -13.74
N CYS A 59 18.37 6.67 -13.24
CA CYS A 59 17.51 7.70 -13.83
C CYS A 59 18.07 9.10 -13.60
N LYS A 60 18.68 9.34 -12.44
CA LYS A 60 19.30 10.64 -12.11
C LYS A 60 20.54 10.91 -12.98
N GLU A 61 21.41 9.89 -13.09
CA GLU A 61 22.61 9.96 -13.93
C GLU A 61 22.25 10.25 -15.40
N TYR A 62 21.17 9.64 -15.88
CA TYR A 62 20.68 9.84 -17.26
C TYR A 62 20.31 11.30 -17.56
N PHE A 63 19.77 12.04 -16.59
CA PHE A 63 19.47 13.47 -16.79
C PHE A 63 20.72 14.35 -16.82
N GLY A 64 21.75 14.01 -16.05
CA GLY A 64 23.03 14.72 -16.04
C GLY A 64 23.79 14.60 -17.37
N ASP A 65 23.70 13.44 -18.04
CA ASP A 65 24.45 13.13 -19.27
C ASP A 65 23.76 13.60 -20.56
N GLN A 66 22.46 13.91 -20.51
CA GLN A 66 21.60 14.12 -21.70
C GLN A 66 21.48 15.58 -22.15
N SER A 67 22.39 16.46 -21.78
CA SER A 67 22.33 17.89 -22.12
C SER A 67 22.27 18.19 -23.63
N SER A 68 22.36 17.18 -24.52
CA SER A 68 22.43 17.37 -25.99
C SER A 68 21.65 16.37 -26.86
N SER A 69 20.89 15.40 -26.29
CA SER A 69 20.20 14.40 -27.13
C SER A 69 18.73 14.76 -27.39
N GLU A 70 18.31 14.73 -28.68
CA GLU A 70 16.91 14.86 -29.10
C GLU A 70 16.06 13.62 -28.81
N GLU A 71 16.57 12.68 -28.03
CA GLU A 71 15.94 11.39 -27.81
C GLU A 71 14.68 11.50 -26.95
N LYS A 72 13.56 11.00 -27.44
CA LYS A 72 12.29 10.99 -26.72
C LYS A 72 12.27 9.89 -25.68
N PHE A 73 11.90 10.24 -24.45
CA PHE A 73 11.78 9.30 -23.34
C PHE A 73 10.63 9.69 -22.41
N TYR A 74 10.20 8.74 -21.57
CA TYR A 74 9.15 8.92 -20.58
C TYR A 74 9.68 8.57 -19.19
N TYR A 75 9.60 9.52 -18.26
CA TYR A 75 10.04 9.34 -16.88
C TYR A 75 8.87 9.20 -15.93
N PHE A 76 8.91 8.19 -15.06
CA PHE A 76 7.86 7.90 -14.09
C PHE A 76 8.44 7.80 -12.69
N LYS A 77 7.84 8.51 -11.73
CA LYS A 77 8.12 8.44 -10.30
C LYS A 77 6.84 8.47 -9.48
N ASN A 78 6.94 8.24 -8.16
CA ASN A 78 5.79 8.19 -7.24
C ASN A 78 4.67 7.21 -7.70
N ILE A 79 5.01 6.19 -8.48
CA ILE A 79 4.10 5.29 -9.18
C ILE A 79 3.14 4.60 -8.22
N LYS A 80 3.63 4.15 -7.05
CA LYS A 80 2.81 3.48 -6.02
C LYS A 80 1.70 4.37 -5.48
N MET A 81 1.89 5.70 -5.50
CA MET A 81 0.89 6.65 -5.01
C MET A 81 -0.35 6.73 -5.89
N GLU A 82 -0.25 6.40 -7.19
CA GLU A 82 -1.41 6.38 -8.08
C GLU A 82 -2.40 5.26 -7.73
N LEU A 83 -1.91 4.15 -7.13
CA LEU A 83 -2.77 3.10 -6.59
C LEU A 83 -3.67 3.61 -5.46
N TYR A 84 -3.15 4.50 -4.59
CA TYR A 84 -3.96 5.14 -3.54
C TYR A 84 -5.04 6.06 -4.07
N LYS A 85 -4.78 6.69 -5.21
CA LYS A 85 -5.74 7.59 -5.86
C LYS A 85 -6.76 6.81 -6.70
N ASN A 86 -6.76 5.48 -6.66
CA ASN A 86 -7.57 4.59 -7.48
C ASN A 86 -7.42 4.84 -8.98
N GLN A 87 -6.24 5.31 -9.42
CA GLN A 87 -5.96 5.52 -10.83
C GLN A 87 -5.65 4.19 -11.52
N LYS A 88 -6.19 4.01 -12.72
CA LYS A 88 -5.87 2.86 -13.60
C LYS A 88 -4.71 3.16 -14.54
N GLU A 89 -4.39 4.43 -14.70
CA GLU A 89 -3.37 4.94 -15.62
C GLU A 89 -2.50 5.98 -14.93
N ILE A 90 -1.27 6.12 -15.40
CA ILE A 90 -0.30 7.12 -14.96
C ILE A 90 0.25 7.89 -16.18
N ALA A 91 0.42 9.19 -16.03
CA ALA A 91 1.16 10.00 -16.98
C ALA A 91 2.64 10.07 -16.60
N ALA A 92 3.52 10.16 -17.57
CA ALA A 92 4.92 10.43 -17.30
C ALA A 92 5.10 11.84 -16.69
N ASP A 93 6.01 11.97 -15.74
CA ASP A 93 6.30 13.23 -15.04
C ASP A 93 6.80 14.33 -15.99
N ASN A 94 7.52 13.92 -17.02
CA ASN A 94 8.02 14.79 -18.08
C ASN A 94 7.07 14.94 -19.29
N GLY A 95 5.78 14.58 -19.13
CA GLY A 95 4.75 14.68 -20.17
C GLY A 95 4.66 13.45 -21.07
N GLY A 96 3.60 13.38 -21.87
CA GLY A 96 3.31 12.28 -22.77
C GLY A 96 1.96 11.62 -22.51
N ALA A 97 1.65 10.57 -23.28
CA ALA A 97 0.41 9.82 -23.14
C ALA A 97 0.37 9.06 -21.81
N ARG A 98 -0.84 8.91 -21.28
CA ARG A 98 -1.07 8.06 -20.11
C ARG A 98 -0.85 6.59 -20.44
N GLN A 99 -0.29 5.86 -19.50
CA GLN A 99 -0.01 4.43 -19.62
C GLN A 99 -0.78 3.64 -18.55
N PRO A 100 -1.21 2.41 -18.83
CA PRO A 100 -1.81 1.55 -17.82
C PRO A 100 -0.86 1.38 -16.62
N LEU A 101 -1.36 1.65 -15.41
CA LEU A 101 -0.55 1.61 -14.19
C LEU A 101 0.06 0.23 -13.94
N ALA A 102 -0.71 -0.86 -14.20
CA ALA A 102 -0.21 -2.22 -14.09
C ALA A 102 0.97 -2.51 -15.05
N PHE A 103 0.97 -1.91 -16.24
CA PHE A 103 2.07 -2.03 -17.20
C PHE A 103 3.35 -1.34 -16.67
N ILE A 104 3.23 -0.11 -16.17
CA ILE A 104 4.38 0.62 -15.62
C ILE A 104 4.97 -0.11 -14.40
N ILE A 105 4.12 -0.56 -13.46
CA ILE A 105 4.56 -1.34 -12.30
C ILE A 105 5.26 -2.64 -12.75
N SER A 106 4.74 -3.32 -13.78
CA SER A 106 5.34 -4.56 -14.27
C SER A 106 6.77 -4.38 -14.74
N LYS A 107 7.15 -3.21 -15.32
CA LYS A 107 8.54 -2.92 -15.72
C LYS A 107 9.49 -2.91 -14.53
N ILE A 108 9.06 -2.34 -13.38
CA ILE A 108 9.83 -2.37 -12.14
C ILE A 108 9.96 -3.80 -11.62
N LEU A 109 8.84 -4.54 -11.58
CA LEU A 109 8.84 -5.92 -11.08
C LEU A 109 9.70 -6.85 -11.93
N ILE A 110 9.70 -6.69 -13.27
CA ILE A 110 10.59 -7.43 -14.18
C ILE A 110 12.05 -7.15 -13.85
N LYS A 111 12.42 -5.87 -13.65
CA LYS A 111 13.78 -5.49 -13.29
C LYS A 111 14.19 -6.09 -11.95
N MET A 112 13.33 -6.02 -10.92
CA MET A 112 13.59 -6.60 -9.61
C MET A 112 13.75 -8.13 -9.67
N LYS A 113 12.89 -8.79 -10.43
CA LYS A 113 12.97 -10.23 -10.67
C LYS A 113 14.31 -10.61 -11.32
N GLN A 114 14.74 -9.87 -12.33
CA GLN A 114 16.02 -10.10 -13.02
C GLN A 114 17.22 -9.95 -12.06
N GLU A 115 17.24 -8.89 -11.23
CA GLU A 115 18.32 -8.67 -10.27
C GLU A 115 18.33 -9.75 -9.16
N ALA A 116 17.16 -10.15 -8.67
CA ALA A 116 17.04 -11.24 -7.71
C ALA A 116 17.52 -12.58 -8.32
N LEU A 117 17.11 -12.90 -9.55
CA LEU A 117 17.56 -14.10 -10.27
C LEU A 117 19.08 -14.12 -10.46
N LYS A 118 19.67 -12.98 -10.83
CA LYS A 118 21.13 -12.83 -10.94
C LYS A 118 21.83 -13.14 -9.61
N ALA A 119 21.31 -12.57 -8.51
CA ALA A 119 21.87 -12.79 -7.17
C ALA A 119 21.69 -14.23 -6.66
N ILE A 120 20.56 -14.87 -6.96
CA ILE A 120 20.29 -16.27 -6.63
C ILE A 120 21.24 -17.19 -7.41
N ARG A 121 21.34 -17.01 -8.73
CA ARG A 121 22.19 -17.83 -9.61
C ARG A 121 23.68 -17.63 -9.36
N ALA A 122 24.10 -16.48 -8.87
CA ALA A 122 25.48 -16.27 -8.43
C ALA A 122 25.86 -17.17 -7.23
N ARG A 123 24.88 -17.64 -6.44
CA ARG A 123 25.07 -18.55 -5.30
C ARG A 123 24.81 -20.01 -5.66
N ASN A 124 23.85 -20.24 -6.55
CA ASN A 124 23.54 -21.57 -7.07
C ASN A 124 23.06 -21.46 -8.53
N PRO A 125 23.98 -21.66 -9.50
CA PRO A 125 23.68 -21.53 -10.94
C PRO A 125 22.62 -22.49 -11.47
N LEU A 126 22.37 -23.61 -10.76
CA LEU A 126 21.44 -24.65 -11.20
C LEU A 126 19.98 -24.40 -10.82
N ILE A 127 19.68 -23.30 -10.12
CA ILE A 127 18.30 -22.99 -9.75
C ILE A 127 17.48 -22.57 -10.98
N LEU A 128 16.40 -23.32 -11.20
CA LEU A 128 15.40 -23.00 -12.21
C LEU A 128 14.39 -21.97 -11.67
N GLU A 129 13.88 -21.13 -12.52
CA GLU A 129 12.88 -20.12 -12.14
C GLU A 129 11.61 -20.75 -11.56
N THR A 130 11.24 -21.94 -12.04
CA THR A 130 10.11 -22.73 -11.54
C THR A 130 10.31 -23.25 -10.11
N GLU A 131 11.54 -23.28 -9.61
CA GLU A 131 11.87 -23.69 -8.24
C GLU A 131 11.86 -22.52 -7.24
N ILE A 132 11.58 -21.31 -7.72
CA ILE A 132 11.47 -20.11 -6.88
C ILE A 132 10.00 -19.85 -6.54
N GLU A 133 9.73 -19.61 -5.27
CA GLU A 133 8.45 -19.06 -4.81
C GLU A 133 8.58 -17.57 -4.60
N TRP A 134 7.76 -16.80 -5.30
CA TRP A 134 7.78 -15.35 -5.21
C TRP A 134 6.74 -14.83 -4.22
N LYS A 135 7.12 -13.80 -3.47
CA LYS A 135 6.23 -12.99 -2.65
C LYS A 135 6.37 -11.52 -3.08
N VAL A 136 5.28 -10.77 -3.01
CA VAL A 136 5.28 -9.32 -3.26
C VAL A 136 4.59 -8.64 -2.10
N THR A 137 5.17 -7.56 -1.57
CA THR A 137 4.57 -6.84 -0.45
C THR A 137 3.53 -5.84 -0.93
N VAL A 138 2.47 -5.68 -0.13
CA VAL A 138 1.42 -4.70 -0.36
C VAL A 138 0.97 -4.08 0.97
N PRO A 139 0.63 -2.78 1.00
CA PRO A 139 0.07 -2.15 2.18
C PRO A 139 -1.21 -2.84 2.66
N ALA A 140 -1.35 -3.00 3.97
CA ALA A 140 -2.54 -3.62 4.56
C ALA A 140 -3.80 -2.77 4.38
N ILE A 141 -3.63 -1.44 4.25
CA ILE A 141 -4.75 -0.51 4.06
C ILE A 141 -5.24 -0.40 2.62
N TRP A 142 -4.58 -1.04 1.65
CA TRP A 142 -5.02 -1.01 0.25
C TRP A 142 -6.41 -1.63 0.07
N ASN A 143 -7.20 -0.99 -0.78
CA ASN A 143 -8.46 -1.55 -1.23
C ASN A 143 -8.26 -2.68 -2.26
N ASP A 144 -9.34 -3.35 -2.59
CA ASP A 144 -9.31 -4.50 -3.50
C ASP A 144 -8.87 -4.10 -4.93
N GLN A 145 -9.24 -2.91 -5.41
CA GLN A 145 -8.85 -2.40 -6.74
C GLN A 145 -7.33 -2.22 -6.85
N SER A 146 -6.70 -1.62 -5.83
CA SER A 146 -5.24 -1.44 -5.80
C SER A 146 -4.51 -2.78 -5.80
N LYS A 147 -5.00 -3.75 -5.03
CA LYS A 147 -4.47 -5.12 -5.00
C LYS A 147 -4.63 -5.83 -6.35
N ASP A 148 -5.76 -5.63 -7.06
CA ASP A 148 -5.99 -6.23 -8.37
C ASP A 148 -5.06 -5.64 -9.44
N ILE A 149 -4.84 -4.32 -9.45
CA ILE A 149 -3.85 -3.68 -10.34
C ILE A 149 -2.45 -4.26 -10.08
N MET A 150 -2.08 -4.42 -8.81
CA MET A 150 -0.80 -5.03 -8.44
C MET A 150 -0.71 -6.50 -8.87
N ARG A 151 -1.78 -7.28 -8.73
CA ARG A 151 -1.87 -8.66 -9.22
C ARG A 151 -1.62 -8.71 -10.74
N LYS A 152 -2.31 -7.85 -11.52
CA LYS A 152 -2.10 -7.73 -12.97
C LYS A 152 -0.66 -7.36 -13.33
N ALA A 153 -0.04 -6.47 -12.56
CA ALA A 153 1.36 -6.13 -12.75
C ALA A 153 2.29 -7.34 -12.50
N CYS A 154 2.00 -8.15 -11.49
CA CYS A 154 2.74 -9.37 -11.19
C CYS A 154 2.54 -10.46 -12.26
N GLU A 155 1.33 -10.57 -12.83
CA GLU A 155 1.05 -11.45 -13.97
C GLU A 155 1.86 -11.01 -15.20
N ASN A 156 1.84 -9.73 -15.54
CA ASN A 156 2.62 -9.17 -16.65
C ASN A 156 4.14 -9.34 -16.46
N ALA A 157 4.61 -9.36 -15.22
CA ALA A 157 6.02 -9.59 -14.88
C ALA A 157 6.40 -11.09 -14.85
N GLY A 158 5.45 -11.99 -15.04
CA GLY A 158 5.67 -13.44 -14.94
C GLY A 158 6.11 -13.89 -13.54
N ILE A 159 5.68 -13.15 -12.51
CA ILE A 159 5.93 -13.47 -11.09
C ILE A 159 4.76 -14.26 -10.53
N PHE A 160 3.55 -14.00 -10.99
CA PHE A 160 2.31 -14.63 -10.55
C PHE A 160 1.68 -15.46 -11.67
N ASN A 161 1.15 -16.64 -11.29
CA ASN A 161 0.35 -17.49 -12.17
C ASN A 161 -1.03 -17.68 -11.52
N LYS A 162 -2.11 -17.62 -12.29
CA LYS A 162 -3.51 -17.78 -11.83
C LYS A 162 -3.78 -19.06 -11.05
N ASN A 163 -2.93 -20.07 -11.21
CA ASN A 163 -3.01 -21.34 -10.48
C ASN A 163 -2.27 -21.33 -9.11
N GLN A 164 -1.64 -20.23 -8.73
CA GLN A 164 -0.96 -20.10 -7.45
C GLN A 164 -1.93 -19.75 -6.31
N GLN A 165 -1.55 -20.18 -5.10
CA GLN A 165 -2.38 -20.04 -3.90
C GLN A 165 -2.56 -18.58 -3.45
N SER A 166 -3.58 -18.35 -2.64
CA SER A 166 -3.98 -17.07 -2.05
C SER A 166 -2.90 -16.33 -1.22
N THR A 167 -1.81 -16.99 -0.84
CA THR A 167 -0.73 -16.46 -0.01
C THR A 167 0.40 -15.76 -0.77
N PHE A 168 0.15 -15.35 -2.02
CA PHE A 168 1.16 -14.71 -2.86
C PHE A 168 1.59 -13.33 -2.36
N PHE A 169 0.67 -12.49 -1.93
CA PHE A 169 0.99 -11.20 -1.32
C PHE A 169 1.27 -11.33 0.18
N ALA A 170 2.27 -10.57 0.64
CA ALA A 170 2.52 -10.34 2.06
C ALA A 170 2.10 -8.92 2.42
N LEU A 171 1.31 -8.74 3.47
CA LEU A 171 0.97 -7.41 3.97
C LEU A 171 2.20 -6.78 4.64
N GLU A 172 2.52 -5.52 4.30
CA GLU A 172 3.75 -4.85 4.76
C GLU A 172 3.94 -4.90 6.29
N PRO A 173 2.95 -4.54 7.13
CA PRO A 173 3.15 -4.60 8.57
C PRO A 173 3.15 -6.04 9.13
N GLU A 174 2.45 -7.01 8.49
CA GLU A 174 2.56 -8.44 8.86
C GLU A 174 3.96 -8.98 8.53
N ALA A 175 4.50 -8.64 7.37
CA ALA A 175 5.85 -9.01 6.99
C ALA A 175 6.87 -8.43 7.98
N ALA A 176 6.77 -7.16 8.34
CA ALA A 176 7.63 -6.56 9.36
C ALA A 176 7.50 -7.28 10.72
N ALA A 177 6.28 -7.73 11.10
CA ALA A 177 6.07 -8.56 12.28
C ALA A 177 6.81 -9.90 12.19
N CYS A 178 6.74 -10.57 11.02
CA CYS A 178 7.42 -11.83 10.78
C CYS A 178 8.95 -11.68 10.91
N ASP A 179 9.54 -10.62 10.31
CA ASP A 179 10.98 -10.36 10.45
C ASP A 179 11.37 -10.12 11.90
N TYR A 180 10.60 -9.29 12.62
CA TYR A 180 10.92 -8.96 14.01
C TYR A 180 10.83 -10.19 14.92
N VAL A 181 9.77 -10.99 14.80
CA VAL A 181 9.52 -12.13 15.68
C VAL A 181 10.50 -13.28 15.43
N MET A 182 10.91 -13.50 14.18
CA MET A 182 11.74 -14.64 13.78
C MET A 182 13.22 -14.32 13.68
N ASN A 183 13.60 -13.13 13.22
CA ASN A 183 14.99 -12.82 12.87
C ASN A 183 15.65 -11.78 13.78
N ASN A 184 14.91 -11.12 14.69
CA ASN A 184 15.50 -10.11 15.54
C ASN A 184 16.16 -10.76 16.76
N PRO A 185 17.43 -10.48 17.07
CA PRO A 185 18.09 -10.95 18.31
C PRO A 185 17.34 -10.54 19.59
N CYS A 186 16.58 -9.46 19.51
CA CYS A 186 15.73 -8.97 20.60
C CYS A 186 14.31 -9.57 20.59
N SER A 187 14.02 -10.61 19.80
CA SER A 187 12.68 -11.22 19.70
C SER A 187 12.17 -11.76 21.05
N ASN A 188 13.05 -12.09 21.99
CA ASN A 188 12.69 -12.48 23.36
C ASN A 188 11.95 -11.37 24.13
N THR A 189 11.97 -10.13 23.65
CA THR A 189 11.18 -9.02 24.22
C THR A 189 9.69 -9.14 23.97
N ILE A 190 9.27 -9.98 23.01
CA ILE A 190 7.89 -10.34 22.74
C ILE A 190 7.66 -11.78 23.19
N SER A 191 7.35 -11.98 24.45
CA SER A 191 7.02 -13.31 25.00
C SER A 191 5.70 -13.85 24.43
N PRO A 192 5.48 -15.17 24.45
CA PRO A 192 4.18 -15.75 24.12
C PRO A 192 3.04 -15.07 24.90
N GLY A 193 1.93 -14.80 24.23
CA GLY A 193 0.80 -14.07 24.80
C GLY A 193 0.90 -12.54 24.71
N THR A 194 2.06 -11.97 24.37
CA THR A 194 2.24 -10.52 24.23
C THR A 194 1.45 -9.97 23.04
N THR A 195 0.67 -8.91 23.30
CA THR A 195 -0.01 -8.12 22.26
C THR A 195 0.84 -6.90 21.92
N TYR A 196 1.13 -6.71 20.63
CA TYR A 196 2.00 -5.67 20.14
C TYR A 196 1.46 -5.02 18.86
N ILE A 197 1.86 -3.78 18.65
CA ILE A 197 1.59 -3.01 17.43
C ILE A 197 2.84 -3.05 16.55
N VAL A 198 2.67 -3.24 15.25
CA VAL A 198 3.70 -2.96 14.24
C VAL A 198 3.28 -1.71 13.48
N CYS A 199 4.16 -0.73 13.47
CA CYS A 199 3.96 0.56 12.81
C CYS A 199 5.00 0.69 11.70
N ASP A 200 4.58 0.44 10.47
CA ASP A 200 5.40 0.65 9.27
C ASP A 200 5.20 2.08 8.76
N ILE A 201 6.25 2.90 8.87
CA ILE A 201 6.24 4.30 8.46
C ILE A 201 7.10 4.43 7.19
N GLY A 202 6.42 4.41 6.04
CA GLY A 202 7.04 4.43 4.73
C GLY A 202 7.08 5.81 4.06
N GLY A 203 7.52 5.80 2.81
CA GLY A 203 7.53 7.00 1.96
C GLY A 203 6.13 7.49 1.60
N GLY A 204 5.20 6.58 1.27
CA GLY A 204 3.84 6.92 0.84
C GLY A 204 2.80 6.77 1.94
N THR A 205 2.97 5.81 2.83
CA THR A 205 1.97 5.38 3.78
C THR A 205 2.52 5.22 5.18
N VAL A 206 1.58 5.23 6.12
CA VAL A 206 1.73 4.65 7.45
C VAL A 206 0.75 3.50 7.54
N ASP A 207 1.27 2.29 7.73
CA ASP A 207 0.51 1.06 7.88
C ASP A 207 0.72 0.47 9.28
N ILE A 208 -0.38 0.23 10.00
CA ILE A 208 -0.33 -0.22 11.39
C ILE A 208 -1.19 -1.47 11.55
N SER A 209 -0.58 -2.52 12.06
CA SER A 209 -1.26 -3.76 12.44
C SER A 209 -1.06 -4.09 13.91
N THR A 210 -1.96 -4.87 14.47
CA THR A 210 -1.93 -5.24 15.88
C THR A 210 -2.00 -6.74 16.01
N HIS A 211 -0.99 -7.32 16.63
CA HIS A 211 -0.79 -8.75 16.69
C HIS A 211 -0.62 -9.27 18.11
N LYS A 212 -0.87 -10.55 18.27
CA LYS A 212 -0.52 -11.34 19.46
C LYS A 212 0.42 -12.46 19.06
N ARG A 213 1.56 -12.59 19.74
CA ARG A 213 2.43 -13.75 19.58
C ARG A 213 1.82 -14.93 20.32
N ILE A 214 1.71 -16.05 19.62
CA ILE A 214 1.25 -17.33 20.16
C ILE A 214 2.37 -18.35 19.98
N GLU A 215 2.45 -19.28 20.91
CA GLU A 215 3.34 -20.43 20.82
C GLU A 215 2.52 -21.71 21.06
N GLU A 216 2.60 -22.63 20.10
CA GLU A 216 1.92 -23.93 20.16
C GLU A 216 2.88 -25.00 19.67
N ASP A 217 3.06 -26.05 20.43
CA ASP A 217 3.98 -27.16 20.12
C ASP A 217 5.41 -26.70 19.76
N GLY A 218 5.90 -25.68 20.46
CA GLY A 218 7.22 -25.08 20.23
C GLY A 218 7.34 -24.28 18.94
N LYS A 219 6.21 -24.03 18.23
CA LYS A 219 6.16 -23.18 17.02
C LYS A 219 5.56 -21.82 17.34
N ILE A 220 6.13 -20.81 16.71
CA ILE A 220 5.69 -19.42 16.84
C ILE A 220 4.64 -19.11 15.77
N PHE A 221 3.53 -18.52 16.22
CA PHE A 221 2.47 -18.00 15.36
C PHE A 221 2.13 -16.56 15.73
N ILE A 222 1.51 -15.88 14.78
CA ILE A 222 1.04 -14.50 14.90
C ILE A 222 -0.46 -14.49 14.66
N GLU A 223 -1.22 -13.92 15.59
CA GLU A 223 -2.65 -13.64 15.42
C GLU A 223 -2.85 -12.13 15.29
N GLU A 224 -3.60 -11.69 14.30
CA GLU A 224 -4.12 -10.33 14.27
C GLU A 224 -5.25 -10.21 15.31
N VAL A 225 -5.21 -9.14 16.09
CA VAL A 225 -6.20 -8.90 17.18
C VAL A 225 -7.03 -7.64 16.97
N TYR A 226 -6.65 -6.82 16.02
CA TYR A 226 -7.37 -5.61 15.61
C TYR A 226 -7.15 -5.37 14.12
N PRO A 227 -8.19 -4.98 13.35
CA PRO A 227 -8.04 -4.73 11.92
C PRO A 227 -6.95 -3.69 11.62
N PRO A 228 -6.17 -3.85 10.54
CA PRO A 228 -5.14 -2.89 10.18
C PRO A 228 -5.73 -1.49 9.96
N ILE A 229 -5.02 -0.48 10.44
CA ILE A 229 -5.35 0.93 10.23
C ILE A 229 -4.13 1.68 9.72
N GLY A 230 -4.36 2.84 9.11
CA GLY A 230 -3.28 3.67 8.59
C GLY A 230 -3.79 4.70 7.61
N GLY A 231 -2.89 5.25 6.82
CA GLY A 231 -3.25 6.27 5.84
C GLY A 231 -2.11 6.60 4.88
N ASN A 232 -2.48 7.41 3.89
CA ASN A 232 -1.57 7.94 2.88
C ASN A 232 -0.81 9.18 3.40
N ASN A 233 -0.15 9.05 4.53
CA ASN A 233 0.54 10.12 5.23
C ASN A 233 2.03 9.80 5.45
N GLY A 234 2.68 9.19 4.46
CA GLY A 234 4.12 8.95 4.46
C GLY A 234 4.95 10.18 4.11
N SER A 235 6.27 10.02 4.07
CA SER A 235 7.21 11.14 3.97
C SER A 235 7.15 11.94 2.66
N THR A 236 6.62 11.39 1.58
CA THR A 236 6.44 12.12 0.31
C THR A 236 5.40 13.24 0.42
N TYR A 237 4.45 13.12 1.34
CA TYR A 237 3.48 14.19 1.60
C TYR A 237 4.10 15.41 2.29
N ILE A 238 5.23 15.25 2.99
CA ILE A 238 5.97 16.37 3.55
C ILE A 238 6.52 17.26 2.43
N ASN A 239 7.12 16.64 1.39
CA ASN A 239 7.63 17.37 0.23
C ASN A 239 6.50 18.14 -0.47
N LYS A 240 5.37 17.46 -0.70
CA LYS A 240 4.20 18.09 -1.30
C LYS A 240 3.74 19.30 -0.49
N LYS A 241 3.60 19.15 0.81
CA LYS A 241 3.17 20.22 1.72
C LYS A 241 4.19 21.35 1.78
N PHE A 242 5.50 21.06 1.79
CA PHE A 242 6.54 22.07 1.70
C PHE A 242 6.44 22.88 0.40
N ILE A 243 6.21 22.22 -0.73
CA ILE A 243 6.02 22.92 -2.00
C ILE A 243 4.77 23.81 -1.93
N GLU A 244 3.64 23.29 -1.44
CA GLU A 244 2.37 24.04 -1.37
C GLU A 244 2.42 25.20 -0.38
N ASP A 245 2.93 24.99 0.83
CA ASP A 245 2.87 25.97 1.92
C ASP A 245 4.05 26.93 1.98
N VAL A 246 5.17 26.60 1.34
CA VAL A 246 6.37 27.43 1.37
C VAL A 246 6.73 27.90 -0.03
N ILE A 247 6.98 27.01 -0.97
CA ILE A 247 7.50 27.35 -2.30
C ILE A 247 6.46 28.10 -3.14
N VAL A 248 5.20 27.60 -3.16
CA VAL A 248 4.12 28.28 -3.89
C VAL A 248 3.75 29.62 -3.26
N LYS A 249 3.85 29.75 -1.93
CA LYS A 249 3.63 31.04 -1.24
C LYS A 249 4.78 32.03 -1.48
N LEU A 250 6.00 31.53 -1.68
CA LEU A 250 7.17 32.36 -1.94
C LEU A 250 7.22 32.87 -3.38
N PHE A 251 7.05 31.98 -4.37
CA PHE A 251 7.22 32.30 -5.77
C PHE A 251 5.91 32.59 -6.52
N GLY A 252 4.78 32.27 -5.92
CA GLY A 252 3.46 32.40 -6.53
C GLY A 252 3.01 31.14 -7.29
N LYS A 253 1.69 30.96 -7.33
CA LYS A 253 1.07 29.82 -8.04
C LYS A 253 1.33 29.84 -9.54
N ASP A 254 1.40 31.05 -10.13
CA ASP A 254 1.63 31.23 -11.56
C ASP A 254 3.04 30.80 -11.97
N ALA A 255 4.06 31.15 -11.19
CA ALA A 255 5.43 30.71 -11.40
C ALA A 255 5.53 29.17 -11.38
N MET A 256 4.89 28.53 -10.38
CA MET A 256 4.85 27.07 -10.32
C MET A 256 4.13 26.45 -11.51
N ASN A 257 2.98 26.99 -11.93
CA ASN A 257 2.25 26.49 -13.09
C ASN A 257 3.06 26.61 -14.40
N LYS A 258 3.72 27.75 -14.62
CA LYS A 258 4.59 27.97 -15.77
C LYS A 258 5.79 27.00 -15.79
N LEU A 259 6.43 26.79 -14.63
CA LEU A 259 7.49 25.79 -14.48
C LEU A 259 6.99 24.38 -14.86
N ILE A 260 5.86 23.93 -14.29
CA ILE A 260 5.29 22.61 -14.60
C ILE A 260 4.89 22.48 -16.08
N GLN A 261 4.34 23.52 -16.69
CA GLN A 261 4.04 23.53 -18.12
C GLN A 261 5.31 23.39 -18.98
N LYS A 262 6.39 24.11 -18.64
CA LYS A 262 7.66 24.03 -19.35
C LYS A 262 8.32 22.64 -19.19
N ILE A 263 8.25 22.04 -18.01
CA ILE A 263 8.72 20.68 -17.74
C ILE A 263 7.99 19.65 -18.62
N LYS A 264 6.69 19.84 -18.84
CA LYS A 264 5.85 18.94 -19.65
C LYS A 264 5.96 19.17 -21.16
N ASP A 265 6.61 20.24 -21.59
CA ASP A 265 6.84 20.53 -23.01
C ASP A 265 7.95 19.62 -23.56
N PRO A 266 7.66 18.73 -24.52
CA PRO A 266 8.63 17.77 -25.04
C PRO A 266 9.82 18.41 -25.76
N PHE A 267 9.72 19.68 -26.16
CA PHE A 267 10.75 20.39 -26.93
C PHE A 267 11.63 21.34 -26.09
N LYS A 268 11.24 21.66 -24.85
CA LYS A 268 11.90 22.70 -24.04
C LYS A 268 12.37 22.24 -22.67
N ARG A 269 12.28 20.93 -22.37
CA ARG A 269 12.28 20.40 -21.02
C ARG A 269 13.64 20.03 -20.42
N GLN A 270 14.68 19.82 -21.23
CA GLN A 270 15.86 19.06 -20.75
C GLN A 270 16.60 19.73 -19.59
N ASP A 271 17.08 20.96 -19.78
CA ASP A 271 17.87 21.63 -18.73
C ASP A 271 17.04 21.96 -17.48
N ILE A 272 15.83 22.47 -17.70
CA ILE A 272 14.97 22.89 -16.59
C ILE A 272 14.46 21.71 -15.76
N TYR A 273 14.32 20.52 -16.37
CA TYR A 273 13.88 19.34 -15.65
C TYR A 273 14.97 18.79 -14.72
N ALA A 274 16.24 18.82 -15.16
CA ALA A 274 17.38 18.48 -14.31
C ALA A 274 17.46 19.40 -13.09
N ASP A 275 17.40 20.71 -13.29
CA ASP A 275 17.39 21.71 -12.19
C ASP A 275 16.21 21.49 -11.23
N TYR A 276 15.05 21.10 -11.75
CA TYR A 276 13.89 20.79 -10.93
C TYR A 276 14.07 19.50 -10.13
N CYS A 277 14.72 18.50 -10.67
CA CYS A 277 15.07 17.28 -9.95
C CYS A 277 16.06 17.57 -8.80
N ASP A 278 17.08 18.37 -9.04
CA ASP A 278 18.05 18.79 -8.02
C ASP A 278 17.38 19.60 -6.89
N PHE A 279 16.44 20.47 -7.28
CA PHE A 279 15.62 21.19 -6.29
C PHE A 279 14.81 20.22 -5.41
N LEU A 280 14.13 19.22 -6.02
CA LEU A 280 13.36 18.21 -5.26
C LEU A 280 14.27 17.36 -4.37
N GLU A 281 15.46 17.01 -4.83
CA GLU A 281 16.45 16.27 -4.02
C GLU A 281 16.90 17.08 -2.81
N SER A 282 17.12 18.38 -2.98
CA SER A 282 17.45 19.28 -1.86
C SER A 282 16.33 19.32 -0.79
N ILE A 283 15.06 19.17 -1.21
CA ILE A 283 13.92 19.04 -0.29
C ILE A 283 13.95 17.68 0.44
N ASP A 284 14.27 16.59 -0.27
CA ASP A 284 14.40 15.27 0.35
C ASP A 284 15.53 15.24 1.38
N GLU A 285 16.69 15.79 1.07
CA GLU A 285 17.79 15.94 2.02
C GLU A 285 17.40 16.80 3.24
N PHE A 286 16.64 17.87 3.02
CA PHE A 286 16.16 18.75 4.09
C PHE A 286 15.26 17.98 5.05
N LYS A 287 14.34 17.17 4.53
CA LYS A 287 13.43 16.31 5.28
C LYS A 287 14.15 15.22 6.08
N ILE A 288 15.09 14.50 5.44
CA ILE A 288 15.79 13.36 6.06
C ILE A 288 16.66 13.83 7.23
N ASN A 289 17.21 15.04 7.14
CA ASN A 289 18.17 15.56 8.10
C ASN A 289 17.55 16.30 9.29
N ILE A 290 16.24 16.18 9.55
CA ILE A 290 15.64 16.77 10.76
C ILE A 290 16.15 16.06 12.02
N SER A 291 16.42 16.84 13.08
CA SER A 291 16.85 16.33 14.37
C SER A 291 16.54 17.31 15.51
N GLU A 292 16.56 16.82 16.74
CA GLU A 292 16.40 17.64 17.95
C GLU A 292 17.50 18.71 18.05
N ASP A 293 18.72 18.36 17.67
CA ASP A 293 19.87 19.27 17.73
C ASP A 293 19.70 20.46 16.77
N LYS A 294 19.28 20.19 15.52
CA LYS A 294 19.00 21.25 14.54
C LYS A 294 17.86 22.15 14.97
N ARG A 295 16.84 21.59 15.63
CA ARG A 295 15.76 22.36 16.23
C ARG A 295 16.27 23.29 17.32
N ARG A 296 17.07 22.79 18.27
CA ARG A 296 17.60 23.57 19.40
C ARG A 296 18.53 24.67 18.96
N LYS A 297 19.39 24.40 17.95
CA LYS A 297 20.33 25.38 17.39
C LYS A 297 19.70 26.33 16.39
N ASN A 298 18.42 26.15 16.08
CA ASN A 298 17.69 26.94 15.08
C ASN A 298 18.39 26.98 13.71
N GLU A 299 18.92 25.81 13.27
CA GLU A 299 19.64 25.65 12.01
C GLU A 299 18.72 25.78 10.79
N ALA A 300 19.32 26.09 9.63
CA ALA A 300 18.64 26.23 8.38
C ALA A 300 19.36 25.46 7.25
N LYS A 301 18.59 24.90 6.30
CA LYS A 301 19.10 24.29 5.07
C LYS A 301 19.12 25.34 3.96
N ARG A 302 20.24 25.43 3.26
CA ARG A 302 20.34 26.21 2.04
C ARG A 302 19.82 25.37 0.86
N ILE A 303 18.83 25.90 0.15
CA ILE A 303 18.23 25.27 -1.04
C ILE A 303 18.45 26.20 -2.24
N ASN A 304 18.83 25.64 -3.37
CA ASN A 304 18.93 26.33 -4.64
C ASN A 304 17.55 26.36 -5.32
N CYS A 305 16.99 27.55 -5.49
CA CYS A 305 15.68 27.79 -6.11
C CYS A 305 15.83 28.46 -7.48
N THR A 306 16.99 28.38 -8.14
CA THR A 306 17.26 29.02 -9.45
C THR A 306 16.27 28.56 -10.53
N VAL A 307 15.75 27.35 -10.44
CA VAL A 307 14.72 26.82 -11.34
C VAL A 307 13.47 27.72 -11.44
N PHE A 308 13.23 28.61 -10.48
CA PHE A 308 12.13 29.57 -10.50
C PHE A 308 12.47 30.92 -11.11
N SER A 309 13.76 31.21 -11.38
CA SER A 309 14.22 32.56 -11.78
C SER A 309 13.56 33.12 -13.04
N GLU A 310 13.23 32.25 -14.01
CA GLU A 310 12.59 32.65 -15.27
C GLU A 310 11.07 32.84 -15.15
N PHE A 311 10.45 32.39 -14.06
CA PHE A 311 8.99 32.28 -13.91
C PHE A 311 8.40 33.27 -12.93
N ILE A 312 9.24 33.93 -12.12
CA ILE A 312 8.77 34.99 -11.23
C ILE A 312 8.38 36.24 -12.01
N ASP A 313 7.61 37.10 -11.38
CA ASP A 313 7.28 38.41 -11.90
C ASP A 313 8.57 39.24 -12.11
N LYS A 314 8.77 39.76 -13.31
CA LYS A 314 9.96 40.53 -13.68
C LYS A 314 10.11 41.84 -12.91
N ASP A 315 9.01 42.35 -12.38
CA ASP A 315 8.96 43.58 -11.59
C ASP A 315 9.27 43.35 -10.11
N LYS A 316 9.49 42.06 -9.70
CA LYS A 316 9.83 41.70 -8.32
C LYS A 316 11.22 41.12 -8.19
N THR A 317 11.93 41.58 -7.19
CA THR A 317 13.22 41.00 -6.76
C THR A 317 12.99 39.82 -5.82
N ILE A 318 13.98 38.94 -5.72
CA ILE A 318 13.93 37.82 -4.76
C ILE A 318 13.85 38.31 -3.30
N GLU A 319 14.42 39.49 -3.00
CA GLU A 319 14.33 40.12 -1.71
C GLU A 319 12.93 40.55 -1.34
N GLU A 320 12.19 41.12 -2.28
CA GLU A 320 10.78 41.49 -2.10
C GLU A 320 9.91 40.27 -1.87
N LEU A 321 10.14 39.19 -2.64
CA LEU A 321 9.41 37.92 -2.46
C LEU A 321 9.66 37.34 -1.07
N ILE A 322 10.90 37.34 -0.60
CA ILE A 322 11.28 36.88 0.74
C ILE A 322 10.65 37.76 1.81
N TYR A 323 10.67 39.07 1.62
CA TYR A 323 10.04 40.02 2.53
C TYR A 323 8.54 39.80 2.65
N GLU A 324 7.84 39.70 1.50
CA GLU A 324 6.39 39.44 1.45
C GLU A 324 6.05 38.08 2.12
N PHE A 325 6.82 37.02 1.82
CA PHE A 325 6.66 35.73 2.46
C PHE A 325 6.79 35.83 3.98
N ASN A 326 7.86 36.47 4.47
CA ASN A 326 8.12 36.62 5.90
C ASN A 326 7.08 37.50 6.61
N LEU A 327 6.53 38.50 5.91
CA LEU A 327 5.47 39.40 6.44
C LEU A 327 4.15 38.59 6.62
N ASN A 328 3.82 37.74 5.65
CA ASN A 328 2.59 36.95 5.66
C ASN A 328 2.73 35.63 6.45
N CYS A 329 3.94 35.29 6.90
CA CYS A 329 4.19 34.07 7.65
C CYS A 329 3.72 34.22 9.10
N THR A 330 2.66 33.50 9.48
CA THR A 330 2.13 33.50 10.86
C THR A 330 3.04 32.82 11.86
N ASN A 331 3.92 31.89 11.43
CA ASN A 331 4.88 31.22 12.29
C ASN A 331 6.24 31.89 12.20
N ASN A 332 6.64 32.62 13.24
CA ASN A 332 7.91 33.34 13.28
C ASN A 332 9.14 32.41 13.11
N ASN A 333 9.02 31.14 13.43
CA ASN A 333 10.11 30.18 13.28
C ASN A 333 10.28 29.69 11.82
N TRP A 334 9.41 30.11 10.91
CA TRP A 334 9.45 29.78 9.49
C TRP A 334 10.07 30.88 8.62
N LYS A 335 10.52 31.99 9.21
CA LYS A 335 11.12 33.11 8.48
C LYS A 335 12.37 32.67 7.75
N ILE A 336 12.39 32.87 6.44
CA ILE A 336 13.45 32.48 5.53
C ILE A 336 14.42 33.66 5.30
N LYS A 337 15.64 33.33 4.84
CA LYS A 337 16.67 34.34 4.58
C LYS A 337 17.34 34.10 3.24
N ARG A 338 17.62 35.17 2.49
CA ARG A 338 18.44 35.11 1.29
C ARG A 338 19.89 34.74 1.64
N HIS A 339 20.54 33.96 0.79
CA HIS A 339 21.99 33.75 0.80
C HIS A 339 22.66 34.50 -0.36
N LYS A 340 22.44 34.05 -1.59
CA LYS A 340 22.89 34.65 -2.86
C LYS A 340 21.87 34.33 -3.92
N GLU A 341 21.61 35.29 -4.85
CA GLU A 341 20.70 35.06 -5.98
C GLU A 341 19.43 34.34 -5.50
N PHE A 342 19.13 33.17 -6.09
CA PHE A 342 18.01 32.28 -5.70
C PHE A 342 18.37 31.21 -4.67
N LYS A 343 19.52 31.33 -3.97
CA LYS A 343 19.87 30.41 -2.85
C LYS A 343 19.30 30.95 -1.55
N ILE A 344 18.40 30.17 -0.92
CA ILE A 344 17.60 30.60 0.22
C ILE A 344 17.85 29.65 1.40
N TYR A 345 17.95 30.21 2.61
CA TYR A 345 17.98 29.44 3.84
C TYR A 345 16.58 29.23 4.40
N PHE A 346 16.20 27.97 4.54
CA PHE A 346 14.94 27.52 5.15
C PHE A 346 15.22 26.91 6.52
N PRO A 347 14.65 27.44 7.61
CA PRO A 347 14.81 26.88 8.95
C PRO A 347 14.35 25.42 9.04
N TYR A 348 15.10 24.55 9.71
CA TYR A 348 14.69 23.14 9.92
C TYR A 348 13.35 23.03 10.64
N GLN A 349 12.95 24.07 11.39
CA GLN A 349 11.64 24.10 12.05
C GLN A 349 10.49 23.92 11.08
N ILE A 350 10.60 24.39 9.82
CA ILE A 350 9.58 24.18 8.78
C ILE A 350 9.35 22.67 8.57
N MET A 351 10.43 21.92 8.28
CA MET A 351 10.33 20.49 8.03
C MET A 351 9.90 19.70 9.27
N ILE A 352 10.30 20.15 10.46
CA ILE A 352 9.90 19.55 11.74
C ILE A 352 8.39 19.69 11.94
N ASP A 353 7.83 20.89 11.73
CA ASP A 353 6.40 21.16 11.90
C ASP A 353 5.57 20.40 10.88
N LEU A 354 5.98 20.37 9.60
CA LEU A 354 5.34 19.59 8.56
C LEU A 354 5.40 18.09 8.84
N THR A 355 6.53 17.58 9.31
CA THR A 355 6.68 16.17 9.71
C THR A 355 5.76 15.83 10.87
N LYS A 356 5.67 16.74 11.86
CA LYS A 356 4.77 16.57 12.99
C LYS A 356 3.31 16.48 12.53
N GLU A 357 2.85 17.44 11.74
CA GLU A 357 1.47 17.48 11.22
C GLU A 357 1.12 16.22 10.39
N ILE A 358 2.00 15.84 9.47
CA ILE A 358 1.69 14.80 8.47
C ILE A 358 1.90 13.40 9.02
N ILE A 359 3.01 13.14 9.68
CA ILE A 359 3.39 11.80 10.15
C ILE A 359 3.05 11.62 11.62
N VAL A 360 3.63 12.47 12.51
CA VAL A 360 3.61 12.20 13.95
C VAL A 360 2.20 12.23 14.51
N ASP A 361 1.47 13.33 14.31
CA ASP A 361 0.15 13.52 14.92
C ASP A 361 -0.86 12.48 14.42
N LYS A 362 -0.80 12.13 13.12
CA LYS A 362 -1.68 11.08 12.56
C LYS A 362 -1.31 9.69 13.06
N THR A 363 -0.01 9.36 13.12
CA THR A 363 0.46 8.07 13.62
C THR A 363 0.09 7.90 15.10
N VAL A 364 0.30 8.92 15.91
CA VAL A 364 -0.13 8.95 17.32
C VAL A 364 -1.63 8.74 17.46
N LYS A 365 -2.43 9.41 16.63
CA LYS A 365 -3.90 9.22 16.63
C LYS A 365 -4.29 7.77 16.32
N TYR A 366 -3.65 7.13 15.33
CA TYR A 366 -3.91 5.73 15.01
C TYR A 366 -3.52 4.80 16.15
N ILE A 367 -2.31 4.97 16.73
CA ILE A 367 -1.82 4.15 17.83
C ILE A 367 -2.73 4.30 19.07
N ASN A 368 -3.07 5.53 19.47
CA ASN A 368 -3.94 5.77 20.61
C ASN A 368 -5.35 5.19 20.40
N LYS A 369 -5.88 5.22 19.15
CA LYS A 369 -7.13 4.56 18.80
C LYS A 369 -7.05 3.05 18.99
N ILE A 370 -5.95 2.41 18.60
CA ILE A 370 -5.74 0.97 18.84
C ILE A 370 -5.67 0.69 20.34
N ILE A 371 -4.86 1.44 21.08
CA ILE A 371 -4.68 1.23 22.53
C ILE A 371 -5.99 1.39 23.30
N SER A 372 -6.87 2.30 22.88
CA SER A 372 -8.20 2.46 23.52
C SER A 372 -9.14 1.28 23.25
N ASN A 373 -8.98 0.55 22.14
CA ASN A 373 -9.79 -0.61 21.79
C ASN A 373 -9.16 -1.94 22.23
N VAL A 374 -7.82 -1.99 22.35
CA VAL A 374 -7.04 -3.19 22.72
C VAL A 374 -6.18 -2.86 23.93
N SER A 375 -6.75 -2.99 25.11
CA SER A 375 -6.11 -2.60 26.38
C SER A 375 -4.82 -3.38 26.70
N GLN A 376 -4.63 -4.56 26.12
CA GLN A 376 -3.51 -5.47 26.39
C GLN A 376 -2.24 -5.11 25.61
N VAL A 377 -2.26 -4.11 24.73
CA VAL A 377 -1.06 -3.66 24.01
C VAL A 377 0.02 -3.25 25.01
N SER A 378 1.19 -3.87 24.90
CA SER A 378 2.35 -3.62 25.76
C SER A 378 3.59 -3.19 25.01
N THR A 379 3.60 -3.32 23.66
CA THR A 379 4.78 -3.11 22.85
C THR A 379 4.42 -2.48 21.50
N ILE A 380 5.28 -1.61 21.01
CA ILE A 380 5.21 -1.04 19.65
C ILE A 380 6.54 -1.28 18.96
N ILE A 381 6.47 -1.83 17.74
CA ILE A 381 7.60 -2.09 16.86
C ILE A 381 7.50 -1.12 15.68
N TYR A 382 8.60 -0.46 15.36
CA TYR A 382 8.69 0.47 14.24
C TYR A 382 9.47 -0.15 13.08
N ALA A 383 8.89 -0.10 11.90
CA ALA A 383 9.46 -0.52 10.62
C ALA A 383 9.34 0.62 9.59
N GLY A 384 9.87 0.41 8.39
CA GLY A 384 9.87 1.38 7.31
C GLY A 384 11.00 2.42 7.39
N SER A 385 11.29 3.04 6.25
CA SER A 385 12.46 3.92 6.11
C SER A 385 12.43 5.15 7.02
N VAL A 386 11.24 5.71 7.29
CA VAL A 386 11.08 6.89 8.17
C VAL A 386 11.40 6.55 9.62
N SER A 387 11.16 5.32 10.02
CA SER A 387 11.45 4.84 11.39
C SER A 387 12.95 4.85 11.74
N SER A 388 13.83 4.95 10.75
CA SER A 388 15.26 5.13 10.97
C SER A 388 15.61 6.51 11.57
N ASN A 389 14.69 7.48 11.52
CA ASN A 389 14.91 8.79 12.15
C ASN A 389 14.46 8.77 13.62
N ASN A 390 15.44 8.68 14.53
CA ASN A 390 15.20 8.61 15.97
C ASN A 390 14.43 9.82 16.52
N TYR A 391 14.56 11.00 15.91
CA TYR A 391 13.84 12.18 16.35
C TYR A 391 12.34 12.05 16.08
N ILE A 392 11.94 11.57 14.89
CA ILE A 392 10.53 11.30 14.55
C ILE A 392 9.95 10.29 15.55
N ILE A 393 10.67 9.18 15.80
CA ILE A 393 10.23 8.18 16.76
C ILE A 393 10.09 8.76 18.17
N SER A 394 11.01 9.65 18.58
CA SER A 394 10.90 10.31 19.89
C SER A 394 9.65 11.19 20.03
N LEU A 395 9.25 11.87 18.94
CA LEU A 395 8.03 12.67 18.90
C LEU A 395 6.77 11.80 18.98
N ILE A 396 6.76 10.67 18.27
CA ILE A 396 5.65 9.70 18.33
C ILE A 396 5.51 9.15 19.76
N LYS A 397 6.62 8.70 20.37
CA LYS A 397 6.63 8.20 21.76
C LYS A 397 6.02 9.18 22.74
N LYS A 398 6.35 10.48 22.63
CA LYS A 398 5.80 11.53 23.50
C LYS A 398 4.29 11.72 23.37
N GLY A 399 3.71 11.37 22.23
CA GLY A 399 2.27 11.52 21.97
C GLY A 399 1.42 10.31 22.38
N ILE A 400 2.03 9.21 22.79
CA ILE A 400 1.29 7.98 23.16
C ILE A 400 0.84 8.05 24.61
N ASN A 401 -0.47 7.84 24.82
CA ASN A 401 -1.13 8.02 26.13
C ASN A 401 -0.88 6.90 27.14
N LYS A 402 -0.19 5.83 26.73
CA LYS A 402 0.06 4.65 27.58
C LYS A 402 1.55 4.35 27.62
N VAL A 403 2.04 3.92 28.78
CA VAL A 403 3.40 3.40 28.90
C VAL A 403 3.45 2.02 28.23
N VAL A 404 4.22 1.93 27.16
CA VAL A 404 4.47 0.72 26.38
C VAL A 404 5.94 0.64 26.01
N ASN A 405 6.43 -0.57 25.71
CA ASN A 405 7.79 -0.74 25.20
C ASN A 405 7.86 -0.33 23.74
N HIS A 406 9.00 0.25 23.33
CA HIS A 406 9.22 0.72 21.97
C HIS A 406 10.49 0.11 21.39
N TYR A 407 10.35 -0.60 20.28
CA TYR A 407 11.45 -1.25 19.60
C TYR A 407 11.49 -0.85 18.13
N LEU A 408 12.70 -0.90 17.55
CA LEU A 408 12.93 -0.74 16.11
C LEU A 408 13.25 -2.11 15.52
N CYS A 409 12.80 -2.37 14.32
CA CYS A 409 13.36 -3.47 13.53
C CYS A 409 14.87 -3.27 13.37
N THR A 410 15.65 -4.35 13.30
CA THR A 410 17.13 -4.27 13.21
C THR A 410 17.58 -3.42 12.02
N TYR A 411 16.88 -3.56 10.90
CA TYR A 411 17.09 -2.76 9.68
C TYR A 411 15.71 -2.31 9.16
N PRO A 412 15.14 -1.22 9.68
CA PRO A 412 13.78 -0.80 9.37
C PRO A 412 13.45 -0.68 7.88
N PRO A 413 14.37 -0.20 7.00
CA PRO A 413 14.08 -0.09 5.56
C PRO A 413 13.81 -1.41 4.86
N VAL A 414 14.41 -2.53 5.30
CA VAL A 414 14.30 -3.85 4.66
C VAL A 414 13.56 -4.89 5.50
N ALA A 415 13.06 -4.51 6.68
CA ALA A 415 12.30 -5.41 7.55
C ALA A 415 11.10 -6.05 6.81
N VAL A 416 10.40 -5.25 6.01
CA VAL A 416 9.24 -5.70 5.22
C VAL A 416 9.63 -6.77 4.21
N VAL A 417 10.65 -6.56 3.40
CA VAL A 417 11.06 -7.55 2.38
C VAL A 417 11.64 -8.81 2.99
N LYS A 418 12.41 -8.69 4.09
CA LYS A 418 12.93 -9.85 4.83
C LYS A 418 11.80 -10.67 5.44
N GLY A 419 10.85 -9.99 6.08
CA GLY A 419 9.68 -10.65 6.65
C GLY A 419 8.78 -11.29 5.60
N ALA A 420 8.69 -10.76 4.39
CA ALA A 420 7.99 -11.40 3.29
C ALA A 420 8.65 -12.73 2.87
N VAL A 421 10.00 -12.83 2.96
CA VAL A 421 10.71 -14.11 2.78
C VAL A 421 10.38 -15.07 3.93
N VAL A 422 10.40 -14.61 5.19
CA VAL A 422 10.01 -15.42 6.36
C VAL A 422 8.59 -15.97 6.19
N PHE A 423 7.64 -15.10 5.79
CA PHE A 423 6.26 -15.49 5.49
C PHE A 423 6.18 -16.53 4.37
N GLY A 424 6.98 -16.42 3.31
CA GLY A 424 7.03 -17.41 2.24
C GLY A 424 7.63 -18.75 2.67
N LEU A 425 8.63 -18.73 3.56
CA LEU A 425 9.21 -19.94 4.16
C LEU A 425 8.27 -20.64 5.15
N ASN A 426 7.38 -19.88 5.78
CA ASN A 426 6.38 -20.36 6.73
C ASN A 426 5.04 -19.64 6.52
N PRO A 427 4.23 -20.01 5.51
CA PRO A 427 2.97 -19.33 5.20
C PRO A 427 1.92 -19.39 6.32
N TYR A 428 2.04 -20.35 7.23
CA TYR A 428 1.13 -20.55 8.36
C TYR A 428 1.54 -19.75 9.60
N ILE A 429 2.61 -18.96 9.55
CA ILE A 429 3.03 -18.12 10.68
C ILE A 429 1.93 -17.12 11.07
N ILE A 430 1.18 -16.59 10.12
CA ILE A 430 -0.04 -15.82 10.37
C ILE A 430 -1.20 -16.81 10.52
N LYS A 431 -1.60 -17.06 11.73
CA LYS A 431 -2.62 -18.08 12.05
C LYS A 431 -4.05 -17.57 11.88
N ARG A 432 -4.30 -16.32 12.27
CA ARG A 432 -5.62 -15.68 12.21
C ARG A 432 -5.52 -14.21 11.84
N ARG A 433 -6.54 -13.75 11.11
CA ARG A 433 -6.80 -12.33 10.81
C ARG A 433 -8.16 -11.91 11.34
N VAL A 434 -8.41 -10.60 11.36
CA VAL A 434 -9.70 -10.02 11.78
C VAL A 434 -10.39 -9.41 10.57
N SER A 435 -11.62 -9.82 10.30
CA SER A 435 -12.37 -9.26 9.18
C SER A 435 -12.71 -7.80 9.40
N LYS A 436 -12.29 -6.93 8.46
CA LYS A 436 -12.64 -5.51 8.48
C LYS A 436 -14.10 -5.26 8.10
N PHE A 437 -14.70 -6.19 7.36
CA PHE A 437 -16.05 -6.04 6.79
C PHE A 437 -16.91 -7.25 7.12
N THR A 438 -18.22 -7.05 7.21
CA THR A 438 -19.17 -8.12 7.01
C THR A 438 -19.28 -8.38 5.51
N ILE A 439 -19.09 -9.63 5.08
CA ILE A 439 -19.08 -10.06 3.69
C ILE A 439 -20.17 -11.09 3.49
N GLY A 440 -20.97 -10.90 2.46
CA GLY A 440 -22.10 -11.78 2.13
C GLY A 440 -22.54 -11.62 0.70
N ILE A 441 -23.66 -12.23 0.39
CA ILE A 441 -24.27 -12.18 -0.94
C ILE A 441 -25.69 -11.61 -0.89
N ARG A 442 -26.18 -11.18 -2.05
CA ARG A 442 -27.60 -10.90 -2.25
C ARG A 442 -28.33 -12.22 -2.49
N CYS A 443 -29.37 -12.45 -1.73
CA CYS A 443 -30.28 -13.59 -1.92
C CYS A 443 -31.73 -13.20 -1.74
N ASN A 444 -32.63 -14.15 -2.01
CA ASN A 444 -34.05 -14.05 -1.74
C ASN A 444 -34.42 -15.15 -0.74
N GLU A 445 -35.17 -14.82 0.31
CA GLU A 445 -35.64 -15.82 1.29
C GLU A 445 -37.17 -15.86 1.36
N LYS A 446 -37.75 -16.91 1.98
CA LYS A 446 -39.18 -16.98 2.20
C LYS A 446 -39.65 -15.77 3.03
N TRP A 447 -40.82 -15.24 2.68
CA TRP A 447 -41.38 -14.09 3.39
C TRP A 447 -41.72 -14.46 4.82
N ASP A 448 -41.21 -13.69 5.74
CA ASP A 448 -41.50 -13.75 7.18
C ASP A 448 -42.05 -12.39 7.61
N GLU A 449 -43.31 -12.35 8.08
CA GLU A 449 -43.97 -11.10 8.46
C GLU A 449 -43.25 -10.38 9.61
N LYS A 450 -42.64 -11.14 10.53
CA LYS A 450 -41.91 -10.55 11.67
C LYS A 450 -40.60 -9.89 11.24
N LYS A 451 -39.93 -10.46 10.24
CA LYS A 451 -38.65 -9.96 9.72
C LYS A 451 -38.83 -8.89 8.65
N HIS A 452 -39.82 -9.05 7.79
CA HIS A 452 -39.93 -8.31 6.53
C HIS A 452 -41.15 -7.39 6.47
N GLY A 453 -42.09 -7.50 7.42
CA GLY A 453 -43.39 -6.81 7.38
C GLY A 453 -43.30 -5.29 7.23
N MET A 454 -42.17 -4.67 7.65
CA MET A 454 -41.92 -3.24 7.46
C MET A 454 -41.49 -2.87 6.02
N HIS A 455 -41.30 -3.83 5.13
CA HIS A 455 -40.81 -3.67 3.76
C HIS A 455 -41.69 -4.40 2.74
N PRO A 456 -42.99 -4.11 2.67
CA PRO A 456 -43.91 -4.80 1.78
C PRO A 456 -43.55 -4.67 0.29
N GLU A 457 -42.82 -3.63 -0.08
CA GLU A 457 -42.29 -3.41 -1.43
C GLU A 457 -41.24 -4.45 -1.86
N LYS A 458 -40.69 -5.18 -0.90
CA LYS A 458 -39.74 -6.28 -1.14
C LYS A 458 -40.43 -7.63 -1.32
N LYS A 459 -41.74 -7.73 -1.04
CA LYS A 459 -42.53 -8.96 -1.14
C LYS A 459 -42.89 -9.25 -2.60
N TYR A 460 -42.67 -10.47 -3.02
CA TYR A 460 -43.15 -10.97 -4.32
C TYR A 460 -43.61 -12.40 -4.20
N PHE A 461 -44.52 -12.81 -5.09
CA PHE A 461 -44.98 -14.21 -5.16
C PHE A 461 -44.08 -14.99 -6.10
N ASP A 462 -43.56 -16.08 -5.61
CA ASP A 462 -42.69 -16.99 -6.35
C ASP A 462 -43.54 -18.15 -6.86
N PHE A 463 -43.80 -18.20 -8.17
CA PHE A 463 -44.61 -19.20 -8.80
C PHE A 463 -43.99 -20.59 -8.81
N ASP A 464 -42.64 -20.69 -8.83
CA ASP A 464 -41.94 -21.99 -8.85
C ASP A 464 -42.06 -22.70 -7.49
N ASP A 465 -41.96 -21.95 -6.39
CA ASP A 465 -42.05 -22.50 -5.04
C ASP A 465 -43.45 -22.31 -4.43
N ASN A 466 -44.39 -21.71 -5.16
CA ASN A 466 -45.74 -21.41 -4.72
C ASN A 466 -45.80 -20.73 -3.32
N CYS A 467 -44.94 -19.73 -3.12
CA CYS A 467 -44.86 -19.01 -1.82
C CYS A 467 -44.46 -17.56 -2.01
N TYR A 468 -44.72 -16.72 -0.99
CA TYR A 468 -44.20 -15.36 -0.94
C TYR A 468 -42.73 -15.37 -0.53
N ARG A 469 -41.91 -14.53 -1.20
CA ARG A 469 -40.51 -14.31 -0.90
C ARG A 469 -40.22 -12.83 -0.72
N CYS A 470 -39.11 -12.56 -0.01
CA CYS A 470 -38.50 -11.25 0.14
C CYS A 470 -37.25 -11.18 -0.74
N LYS A 471 -37.14 -10.13 -1.55
CA LYS A 471 -35.98 -9.89 -2.44
C LYS A 471 -34.92 -9.03 -1.78
N ASP A 472 -33.71 -9.06 -2.34
CA ASP A 472 -32.60 -8.19 -2.01
C ASP A 472 -32.07 -8.32 -0.56
N ILE A 473 -32.23 -9.51 0.05
CA ILE A 473 -31.70 -9.80 1.38
C ILE A 473 -30.17 -9.84 1.33
N PHE A 474 -29.53 -9.21 2.30
CA PHE A 474 -28.11 -9.37 2.56
C PHE A 474 -27.87 -10.58 3.45
N SER A 475 -27.25 -11.63 2.90
CA SER A 475 -26.95 -12.87 3.61
C SER A 475 -25.47 -12.92 3.96
N PRO A 476 -25.07 -12.64 5.22
CA PRO A 476 -23.67 -12.65 5.62
C PRO A 476 -23.11 -14.08 5.62
N ILE A 477 -21.85 -14.21 5.17
CA ILE A 477 -21.04 -15.44 5.25
C ILE A 477 -19.95 -15.26 6.30
N ILE A 478 -19.39 -14.06 6.37
CA ILE A 478 -18.36 -13.65 7.33
C ILE A 478 -18.83 -12.33 7.96
N GLU A 479 -18.68 -12.22 9.27
CA GLU A 479 -19.04 -11.01 9.99
C GLU A 479 -17.83 -10.11 10.23
N ARG A 480 -18.06 -8.81 10.34
CA ARG A 480 -17.06 -7.84 10.75
C ARG A 480 -16.55 -8.18 12.16
N ASP A 481 -15.24 -7.97 12.36
CA ASP A 481 -14.52 -8.27 13.60
C ASP A 481 -14.44 -9.77 13.94
N GLN A 482 -14.96 -10.65 13.05
CA GLN A 482 -14.78 -12.11 13.16
C GLN A 482 -13.30 -12.46 12.95
N LYS A 483 -12.77 -13.36 13.78
CA LYS A 483 -11.45 -13.98 13.59
C LYS A 483 -11.52 -15.00 12.48
N ILE A 484 -10.65 -14.86 11.50
CA ILE A 484 -10.57 -15.68 10.29
C ILE A 484 -9.27 -16.48 10.33
N SER A 485 -9.38 -17.79 10.34
CA SER A 485 -8.22 -18.70 10.20
C SER A 485 -7.76 -18.73 8.75
N VAL A 486 -6.43 -18.78 8.53
CA VAL A 486 -5.82 -18.67 7.20
C VAL A 486 -6.12 -19.88 6.31
N ASP A 487 -6.36 -21.03 6.90
CA ASP A 487 -6.63 -22.33 6.27
C ASP A 487 -8.11 -22.75 6.32
N GLU A 488 -8.99 -21.90 6.86
CA GLU A 488 -10.40 -22.21 7.02
C GLU A 488 -11.23 -21.71 5.83
N ILE A 489 -12.18 -22.53 5.41
CA ILE A 489 -13.14 -22.21 4.35
C ILE A 489 -14.47 -21.88 5.02
N TYR A 490 -14.97 -20.68 4.77
CA TYR A 490 -16.26 -20.21 5.27
C TYR A 490 -17.32 -20.49 4.22
N SER A 491 -18.30 -21.34 4.53
CA SER A 491 -19.31 -21.77 3.57
C SER A 491 -20.73 -21.50 4.03
N LYS A 492 -21.63 -21.31 3.07
CA LYS A 492 -23.06 -21.21 3.28
C LYS A 492 -23.82 -21.82 2.12
N ASN A 493 -24.92 -22.50 2.44
CA ASN A 493 -25.78 -23.14 1.45
C ASN A 493 -26.88 -22.18 0.99
N TYR A 494 -27.19 -22.25 -0.31
CA TYR A 494 -28.24 -21.49 -0.98
C TYR A 494 -28.97 -22.37 -1.97
N ASP A 495 -30.23 -22.04 -2.26
CA ASP A 495 -31.00 -22.72 -3.29
C ASP A 495 -30.82 -22.05 -4.65
N ILE A 496 -30.53 -22.81 -5.69
CA ILE A 496 -30.63 -22.34 -7.08
C ILE A 496 -31.96 -22.79 -7.70
N LYS A 497 -32.53 -21.94 -8.56
CA LYS A 497 -33.84 -22.20 -9.18
C LYS A 497 -33.78 -22.70 -10.61
N ASN A 498 -32.68 -22.46 -11.26
CA ASN A 498 -32.43 -22.88 -12.64
C ASN A 498 -30.94 -23.16 -12.84
N GLY A 499 -30.57 -23.75 -13.94
CA GLY A 499 -29.17 -24.14 -14.21
C GLY A 499 -28.20 -22.98 -14.34
N LYS A 500 -28.66 -21.72 -14.37
CA LYS A 500 -27.82 -20.53 -14.46
C LYS A 500 -28.20 -19.51 -13.41
N THR A 501 -27.23 -19.11 -12.59
CA THR A 501 -27.44 -18.10 -11.55
C THR A 501 -26.30 -17.08 -11.53
N THR A 502 -26.63 -15.85 -11.11
CA THR A 502 -25.66 -14.78 -10.88
C THR A 502 -25.58 -14.50 -9.39
N ILE A 503 -24.41 -14.71 -8.82
CA ILE A 503 -24.14 -14.50 -7.41
C ILE A 503 -23.41 -13.17 -7.27
N THR A 504 -24.04 -12.22 -6.59
CA THR A 504 -23.47 -10.88 -6.35
C THR A 504 -23.01 -10.79 -4.91
N PHE A 505 -21.74 -10.46 -4.72
CA PHE A 505 -21.09 -10.31 -3.42
C PHE A 505 -21.08 -8.86 -2.97
N TYR A 506 -21.35 -8.67 -1.68
CA TYR A 506 -21.39 -7.38 -1.03
C TYR A 506 -20.53 -7.38 0.22
N LYS A 507 -19.98 -6.21 0.57
CA LYS A 507 -19.29 -5.95 1.84
C LYS A 507 -19.86 -4.70 2.51
N THR A 508 -19.83 -4.67 3.85
CA THR A 508 -20.31 -3.54 4.63
C THR A 508 -19.51 -3.34 5.91
N LEU A 509 -19.40 -2.10 6.37
CA LEU A 509 -18.84 -1.73 7.69
C LEU A 509 -19.92 -1.69 8.78
N TYR A 510 -21.20 -1.79 8.40
CA TYR A 510 -22.32 -1.67 9.31
C TYR A 510 -22.78 -3.03 9.81
N ASN A 511 -23.20 -3.09 11.07
CA ASN A 511 -23.86 -4.25 11.65
C ASN A 511 -25.38 -4.18 11.37
N ASN A 512 -26.04 -5.34 11.46
CA ASN A 512 -27.51 -5.44 11.34
C ASN A 512 -28.09 -4.91 10.03
N ILE A 513 -27.42 -5.21 8.92
CA ILE A 513 -27.92 -4.95 7.58
C ILE A 513 -28.86 -6.09 7.16
N THR A 514 -30.08 -5.74 6.76
CA THR A 514 -31.08 -6.69 6.26
C THR A 514 -31.09 -6.74 4.75
N PHE A 515 -30.97 -5.59 4.08
CA PHE A 515 -31.05 -5.49 2.63
C PHE A 515 -29.79 -4.89 2.01
N VAL A 516 -29.40 -5.38 0.83
CA VAL A 516 -28.22 -4.87 0.11
C VAL A 516 -28.37 -3.46 -0.39
N ASP A 517 -29.60 -2.97 -0.58
CA ASP A 517 -29.93 -1.63 -1.05
C ASP A 517 -30.28 -0.63 0.06
N GLU A 518 -30.09 -0.99 1.34
CA GLU A 518 -30.20 -0.04 2.45
C GLU A 518 -29.27 1.16 2.28
N LYS A 519 -29.82 2.36 2.56
CA LYS A 519 -29.10 3.62 2.39
C LYS A 519 -28.94 4.38 3.70
N ILE A 520 -27.84 5.13 3.81
CA ILE A 520 -27.69 6.24 4.74
C ILE A 520 -27.84 7.49 3.89
N VAL A 521 -28.96 8.21 4.03
CA VAL A 521 -29.30 9.37 3.21
C VAL A 521 -29.40 9.00 1.73
N ILE A 522 -28.29 9.04 0.98
CA ILE A 522 -28.22 8.73 -0.45
C ILE A 522 -27.26 7.57 -0.77
N THR A 523 -26.39 7.18 0.16
CA THR A 523 -25.32 6.20 -0.07
C THR A 523 -25.72 4.82 0.43
N SER A 524 -25.53 3.77 -0.38
CA SER A 524 -25.77 2.40 0.06
C SER A 524 -24.86 2.00 1.22
N LYS A 525 -25.41 1.32 2.24
CA LYS A 525 -24.65 0.72 3.34
C LYS A 525 -23.83 -0.47 2.89
N CYS A 526 -24.24 -1.15 1.82
CA CYS A 526 -23.54 -2.27 1.20
C CYS A 526 -22.83 -1.81 -0.07
N GLN A 527 -21.57 -2.21 -0.20
CA GLN A 527 -20.78 -2.05 -1.42
C GLN A 527 -20.72 -3.37 -2.16
N LYS A 528 -21.20 -3.39 -3.41
CA LYS A 528 -20.94 -4.52 -4.32
C LYS A 528 -19.43 -4.60 -4.57
N PHE A 529 -18.84 -5.79 -4.47
CA PHE A 529 -17.41 -5.95 -4.73
C PHE A 529 -17.07 -7.12 -5.66
N GLY A 530 -18.07 -7.89 -6.07
CA GLY A 530 -17.84 -8.95 -7.04
C GLY A 530 -19.15 -9.58 -7.53
N GLU A 531 -19.04 -10.23 -8.67
CA GLU A 531 -20.14 -10.99 -9.28
C GLU A 531 -19.62 -12.22 -9.99
N LEU A 532 -20.33 -13.34 -9.84
CA LEU A 532 -20.02 -14.60 -10.49
C LEU A 532 -21.26 -15.13 -11.22
N VAL A 533 -21.10 -15.48 -12.48
CA VAL A 533 -22.09 -16.23 -13.22
C VAL A 533 -21.73 -17.72 -13.14
N PHE A 534 -22.62 -18.48 -12.55
CA PHE A 534 -22.51 -19.92 -12.43
C PHE A 534 -23.58 -20.60 -13.29
N ASP A 535 -23.14 -21.44 -14.19
CA ASP A 535 -24.00 -22.13 -15.15
C ASP A 535 -23.65 -23.62 -15.14
N VAL A 536 -24.62 -24.44 -14.75
CA VAL A 536 -24.50 -25.91 -14.70
C VAL A 536 -25.18 -26.57 -15.88
N GLY A 537 -25.88 -25.79 -16.71
CA GLY A 537 -26.55 -26.26 -17.90
C GLY A 537 -27.51 -27.45 -17.62
N ASP A 538 -27.39 -28.51 -18.43
CA ASP A 538 -28.21 -29.70 -18.34
C ASP A 538 -28.01 -30.55 -17.07
N LYS A 539 -27.00 -30.22 -16.25
CA LYS A 539 -26.74 -30.89 -14.96
C LYS A 539 -27.65 -30.41 -13.83
N TYR A 540 -28.47 -29.38 -14.08
CA TYR A 540 -29.41 -28.87 -13.10
C TYR A 540 -30.51 -29.91 -12.79
N ASP A 541 -30.74 -30.08 -11.47
CA ASP A 541 -31.76 -31.00 -10.96
C ASP A 541 -32.70 -30.22 -10.03
N LYS A 542 -33.99 -30.21 -10.38
CA LYS A 542 -35.03 -29.52 -9.58
C LYS A 542 -35.23 -30.11 -8.19
N ASN A 543 -34.83 -31.37 -7.98
CA ASN A 543 -34.94 -32.04 -6.69
C ASN A 543 -33.70 -31.87 -5.81
N ASP A 544 -32.59 -31.37 -6.36
CA ASP A 544 -31.36 -31.11 -5.66
C ASP A 544 -30.88 -29.71 -6.05
N ARG A 545 -31.29 -28.71 -5.27
CA ARG A 545 -31.03 -27.28 -5.52
C ARG A 545 -29.90 -26.73 -4.72
N ASP A 546 -29.20 -27.54 -3.93
CA ASP A 546 -28.17 -27.07 -2.99
C ASP A 546 -26.94 -26.51 -3.72
N LEU A 547 -26.72 -25.22 -3.55
CA LEU A 547 -25.55 -24.49 -4.00
C LEU A 547 -24.71 -24.09 -2.81
N ILE A 548 -23.48 -24.54 -2.76
CA ILE A 548 -22.54 -24.16 -1.70
C ILE A 548 -21.64 -23.03 -2.19
N ILE A 549 -21.65 -21.92 -1.45
CA ILE A 549 -20.72 -20.81 -1.66
C ILE A 549 -19.67 -20.85 -0.56
N GLU A 550 -18.42 -20.98 -0.98
CA GLU A 550 -17.25 -21.01 -0.10
C GLU A 550 -16.42 -19.76 -0.30
N LEU A 551 -16.01 -19.12 0.80
CA LEU A 551 -15.05 -18.01 0.80
C LEU A 551 -13.75 -18.47 1.46
N GLU A 552 -12.64 -18.26 0.77
CA GLU A 552 -11.30 -18.40 1.29
C GLU A 552 -10.75 -16.99 1.53
N MET A 553 -10.47 -16.63 2.79
CA MET A 553 -10.04 -15.30 3.20
C MET A 553 -8.70 -15.27 3.94
N GLY A 554 -8.09 -16.41 4.13
CA GLY A 554 -6.82 -16.53 4.84
C GLY A 554 -5.62 -15.88 4.14
N GLY A 555 -5.75 -15.61 2.83
CA GLY A 555 -4.78 -14.88 2.04
C GLY A 555 -5.03 -13.37 2.04
N THR A 556 -4.31 -12.67 1.17
CA THR A 556 -4.47 -11.24 0.92
C THR A 556 -5.56 -10.92 -0.10
N PHE A 557 -6.09 -11.95 -0.75
CA PHE A 557 -7.23 -11.90 -1.65
C PHE A 557 -8.40 -12.69 -1.08
N ILE A 558 -9.60 -12.22 -1.41
CA ILE A 558 -10.81 -13.01 -1.20
C ILE A 558 -11.01 -13.84 -2.45
N SER A 559 -11.08 -15.16 -2.32
CA SER A 559 -11.52 -16.04 -3.38
C SER A 559 -12.83 -16.70 -3.03
N ALA A 560 -13.69 -16.91 -4.02
CA ALA A 560 -14.93 -17.64 -3.86
C ALA A 560 -14.89 -18.92 -4.69
N ASN A 561 -15.30 -20.02 -4.09
CA ASN A 561 -15.63 -21.25 -4.78
C ASN A 561 -17.14 -21.43 -4.75
N ILE A 562 -17.70 -21.85 -5.87
CA ILE A 562 -19.10 -22.23 -5.97
C ILE A 562 -19.13 -23.70 -6.31
N LYS A 563 -19.90 -24.47 -5.54
CA LYS A 563 -20.07 -25.91 -5.73
C LYS A 563 -21.54 -26.24 -5.90
N TYR A 564 -21.83 -27.03 -6.90
CA TYR A 564 -23.11 -27.68 -7.11
C TYR A 564 -22.85 -29.12 -7.52
N LYS A 565 -23.26 -30.08 -6.69
CA LYS A 565 -22.90 -31.50 -6.87
C LYS A 565 -21.37 -31.67 -7.07
N ASN A 566 -20.96 -32.24 -8.19
CA ASN A 566 -19.54 -32.43 -8.55
C ASN A 566 -18.95 -31.26 -9.35
N GLU A 567 -19.73 -30.24 -9.69
CA GLU A 567 -19.25 -29.04 -10.39
C GLU A 567 -18.69 -28.03 -9.41
N ARG A 568 -17.51 -27.55 -9.71
CA ARG A 568 -16.83 -26.51 -8.93
C ARG A 568 -16.31 -25.42 -9.85
N ARG A 569 -16.61 -24.16 -9.51
CA ARG A 569 -15.99 -22.98 -10.12
C ARG A 569 -15.32 -22.15 -9.06
N ARG A 570 -14.07 -21.77 -9.33
CA ARG A 570 -13.31 -20.83 -8.52
C ARG A 570 -13.22 -19.51 -9.26
N ALA A 571 -13.43 -18.41 -8.54
CA ALA A 571 -13.15 -17.08 -9.05
C ALA A 571 -12.38 -16.26 -8.04
N TYR A 572 -11.46 -15.48 -8.59
CA TYR A 572 -10.92 -14.32 -7.93
C TYR A 572 -11.75 -13.12 -8.36
N PHE A 573 -12.08 -12.25 -7.41
CA PHE A 573 -12.89 -11.09 -7.74
C PHE A 573 -12.08 -10.10 -8.59
N ASP A 574 -12.63 -9.71 -9.74
CA ASP A 574 -12.06 -8.65 -10.58
C ASP A 574 -12.75 -7.32 -10.21
N PHE A 575 -12.03 -6.49 -9.48
CA PHE A 575 -12.52 -5.20 -8.99
C PHE A 575 -12.39 -4.06 -10.02
N THR A 576 -11.94 -4.36 -11.23
CA THR A 576 -11.73 -3.34 -12.27
C THR A 576 -12.99 -3.02 -13.07
N THR A 577 -14.06 -3.78 -12.92
CA THR A 577 -15.30 -3.65 -13.71
C THR A 577 -16.32 -2.66 -13.14
N GLU A 578 -16.10 -2.03 -12.00
CA GLU A 578 -16.97 -0.96 -11.53
C GLU A 578 -16.85 0.25 -12.48
N LYS A 579 -17.79 0.37 -13.41
CA LYS A 579 -18.15 1.65 -14.00
C LYS A 579 -18.79 2.48 -12.88
N GLY A 580 -18.08 3.54 -12.44
CA GLY A 580 -18.47 4.48 -11.42
C GLY A 580 -19.81 5.15 -11.64
#